data_d2ba2b7a219ff11f72b24643d04b3987
#
_entry.id   d2ba2b7a219ff11f72b24643d04b3987
#
_cell.length_a   1.000
_cell.length_b   1.000
_cell.length_c   1.000
_cell.angle_alpha   90.00
_cell.angle_beta   90.00
_cell.angle_gamma   90.00
#
_symmetry.space_group_name_H-M   'P 1'
#
loop_
_entity.id
_entity.type
_entity.pdbx_description
1 polymer ?
#
loop_
_entity_poly.entity_id
_entity_poly.type
_entity_poly.pdbx_seq_one_letter_code
_entity_poly.pdbx_strand_id
1 'polypeptide(L)'
;YRRGNVGVFSETGCVHVAPPADRVPSLMGDLFDWLSHSKDHLLVRSCVFHYEFEFIHPFADGNGRMGRLWQSLILTKLHPVFEHLPVENMVHDNQMEYYDAITASTNGADSGPFIDFMLGEILKTLELHKGDSIQNVPKNVPNKVPHNIPNKVPNKVPNKLREAFPDITENAWEVYALIKQNSRLTIAQMAEALSVSDRTVKKHLSALKEGGLIARKGSNKTGYWEIKKI
;
A
#
# COMPACT_ATOMS: atom_id res chain seq x y z
N TYR A 1 6.74 2.25 21.54
CA TYR A 1 5.59 3.11 21.25
C TYR A 1 6.03 4.56 21.10
N ARG A 2 5.25 5.36 20.36
CA ARG A 2 5.49 6.79 20.20
C ARG A 2 5.44 7.54 21.55
N ARG A 3 6.16 8.66 21.59
CA ARG A 3 6.19 9.55 22.76
C ARG A 3 5.43 10.86 22.54
N GLY A 4 5.08 11.18 21.29
CA GLY A 4 4.34 12.37 20.89
C GLY A 4 2.95 12.03 20.33
N ASN A 5 2.10 13.05 20.25
CA ASN A 5 0.81 12.93 19.60
C ASN A 5 1.00 12.92 18.07
N VAL A 6 0.20 12.15 17.38
CA VAL A 6 0.23 12.01 15.91
C VAL A 6 -1.20 12.02 15.36
N GLY A 7 -1.32 12.33 14.07
CA GLY A 7 -2.56 12.20 13.32
C GLY A 7 -2.29 11.45 12.03
N VAL A 8 -3.30 10.77 11.52
CA VAL A 8 -3.30 10.15 10.19
C VAL A 8 -3.88 11.16 9.21
N PHE A 9 -3.14 11.44 8.17
CA PHE A 9 -3.52 12.43 7.16
C PHE A 9 -3.65 11.76 5.80
N SER A 10 -4.76 12.03 5.12
CA SER A 10 -4.95 11.74 3.70
C SER A 10 -4.68 13.00 2.86
N GLU A 11 -4.83 12.89 1.55
CA GLU A 11 -4.72 14.01 0.63
C GLU A 11 -5.79 15.10 0.89
N THR A 12 -6.93 14.72 1.44
CA THR A 12 -8.07 15.61 1.71
C THR A 12 -8.04 16.23 3.11
N GLY A 13 -7.10 15.82 3.97
CA GLY A 13 -6.96 16.39 5.32
C GLY A 13 -6.68 15.36 6.42
N CYS A 14 -6.99 15.74 7.65
CA CYS A 14 -6.84 14.86 8.80
C CYS A 14 -7.95 13.79 8.78
N VAL A 15 -7.57 12.54 8.60
CA VAL A 15 -8.47 11.37 8.62
C VAL A 15 -8.81 10.99 10.05
N HIS A 16 -7.80 11.02 10.92
CA HIS A 16 -7.92 10.58 12.29
C HIS A 16 -6.87 11.23 13.18
N VAL A 17 -7.27 11.68 14.37
CA VAL A 17 -6.36 12.11 15.44
C VAL A 17 -6.18 10.94 16.38
N ALA A 18 -4.98 10.36 16.41
CA ALA A 18 -4.68 9.21 17.25
C ALA A 18 -4.79 9.57 18.75
N PRO A 19 -5.12 8.60 19.61
CA PRO A 19 -5.18 8.81 21.05
C PRO A 19 -3.89 9.44 21.63
N PRO A 20 -3.93 10.12 22.78
CA PRO A 20 -2.74 10.64 23.44
C PRO A 20 -1.66 9.57 23.66
N ALA A 21 -0.39 9.96 23.54
CA ALA A 21 0.74 9.01 23.56
C ALA A 21 0.83 8.20 24.88
N ASP A 22 0.45 8.78 26.00
CA ASP A 22 0.42 8.13 27.33
C ASP A 22 -0.65 7.03 27.43
N ARG A 23 -1.68 7.07 26.59
CA ARG A 23 -2.73 6.05 26.53
C ARG A 23 -2.36 4.83 25.66
N VAL A 24 -1.38 4.98 24.77
CA VAL A 24 -1.00 3.94 23.81
C VAL A 24 -0.65 2.59 24.48
N PRO A 25 0.14 2.53 25.57
CA PRO A 25 0.47 1.25 26.21
C PRO A 25 -0.75 0.49 26.72
N SER A 26 -1.70 1.19 27.35
CA SER A 26 -2.93 0.55 27.85
C SER A 26 -3.82 0.09 26.70
N LEU A 27 -4.07 0.95 25.69
CA LEU A 27 -4.89 0.60 24.53
C LEU A 27 -4.33 -0.61 23.75
N MET A 28 -3.01 -0.67 23.60
CA MET A 28 -2.39 -1.84 22.97
C MET A 28 -2.49 -3.10 23.83
N GLY A 29 -2.41 -2.97 25.16
CA GLY A 29 -2.66 -4.06 26.10
C GLY A 29 -4.08 -4.61 25.93
N ASP A 30 -5.07 -3.72 25.97
CA ASP A 30 -6.49 -4.05 25.79
C ASP A 30 -6.76 -4.72 24.44
N LEU A 31 -6.14 -4.23 23.36
CA LEU A 31 -6.28 -4.79 22.03
C LEU A 31 -5.73 -6.24 21.93
N PHE A 32 -4.56 -6.50 22.51
CA PHE A 32 -3.99 -7.86 22.54
C PHE A 32 -4.77 -8.79 23.46
N ASP A 33 -5.26 -8.28 24.57
CA ASP A 33 -6.10 -9.06 25.49
C ASP A 33 -7.42 -9.44 24.81
N TRP A 34 -8.08 -8.49 24.15
CA TRP A 34 -9.25 -8.78 23.33
C TRP A 34 -8.95 -9.80 22.22
N LEU A 35 -7.86 -9.65 21.48
CA LEU A 35 -7.48 -10.59 20.43
C LEU A 35 -7.31 -12.02 20.96
N SER A 36 -6.82 -12.15 22.20
CA SER A 36 -6.57 -13.44 22.83
C SER A 36 -7.84 -14.13 23.33
N HIS A 37 -8.83 -13.37 23.80
CA HIS A 37 -10.03 -13.87 24.46
C HIS A 37 -11.30 -13.81 23.60
N SER A 38 -11.31 -13.02 22.53
CA SER A 38 -12.48 -12.92 21.65
C SER A 38 -12.85 -14.28 21.05
N LYS A 39 -14.15 -14.55 20.97
CA LYS A 39 -14.74 -15.73 20.35
C LYS A 39 -15.18 -15.49 18.90
N ASP A 40 -15.03 -14.28 18.41
CA ASP A 40 -15.38 -13.93 17.04
C ASP A 40 -14.55 -14.72 16.04
N HIS A 41 -15.10 -14.89 14.84
CA HIS A 41 -14.39 -15.58 13.77
C HIS A 41 -13.07 -14.87 13.43
N LEU A 42 -11.99 -15.62 13.13
CA LEU A 42 -10.66 -15.05 12.88
C LEU A 42 -10.62 -14.04 11.72
N LEU A 43 -11.49 -14.18 10.72
CA LEU A 43 -11.63 -13.15 9.65
C LEU A 43 -12.04 -11.81 10.25
N VAL A 44 -13.08 -11.79 11.08
CA VAL A 44 -13.56 -10.57 11.73
C VAL A 44 -12.49 -10.02 12.67
N ARG A 45 -11.91 -10.90 13.53
CA ARG A 45 -10.84 -10.49 14.46
C ARG A 45 -9.64 -9.87 13.75
N SER A 46 -9.29 -10.37 12.58
CA SER A 46 -8.18 -9.82 11.79
C SER A 46 -8.47 -8.40 11.31
N CYS A 47 -9.70 -8.14 10.87
CA CYS A 47 -10.13 -6.81 10.42
C CYS A 47 -10.25 -5.83 11.57
N VAL A 48 -10.89 -6.23 12.68
CA VAL A 48 -11.02 -5.39 13.89
C VAL A 48 -9.63 -5.06 14.45
N PHE A 49 -8.73 -6.05 14.56
CA PHE A 49 -7.38 -5.79 15.03
C PHE A 49 -6.63 -4.80 14.16
N HIS A 50 -6.75 -4.93 12.83
CA HIS A 50 -6.12 -4.00 11.89
C HIS A 50 -6.67 -2.58 12.08
N TYR A 51 -8.01 -2.42 12.13
CA TYR A 51 -8.66 -1.13 12.34
C TYR A 51 -8.22 -0.47 13.65
N GLU A 52 -8.32 -1.20 14.76
CA GLU A 52 -7.95 -0.68 16.09
C GLU A 52 -6.46 -0.34 16.18
N PHE A 53 -5.59 -1.13 15.54
CA PHE A 53 -4.18 -0.83 15.48
C PHE A 53 -3.89 0.48 14.73
N GLU A 54 -4.58 0.71 13.59
CA GLU A 54 -4.50 1.97 12.86
C GLU A 54 -5.10 3.14 13.66
N PHE A 55 -6.18 2.90 14.39
CA PHE A 55 -6.81 3.89 15.27
C PHE A 55 -5.87 4.31 16.41
N ILE A 56 -5.28 3.36 17.11
CA ILE A 56 -4.33 3.61 18.22
C ILE A 56 -3.05 4.27 17.70
N HIS A 57 -2.61 3.90 16.52
CA HIS A 57 -1.41 4.41 15.86
C HIS A 57 -0.17 4.38 16.75
N PRO A 58 0.26 3.19 17.22
CA PRO A 58 1.18 3.07 18.35
C PRO A 58 2.62 3.52 18.07
N PHE A 59 3.03 3.67 16.82
CA PHE A 59 4.40 4.06 16.43
C PHE A 59 4.44 5.44 15.79
N ALA A 60 5.63 6.03 15.74
CA ALA A 60 5.85 7.29 15.04
C ALA A 60 5.78 7.12 13.50
N ASP A 61 6.14 5.93 13.00
CA ASP A 61 6.06 5.53 11.59
C ASP A 61 5.87 4.02 11.47
N GLY A 62 5.33 3.58 10.33
CA GLY A 62 5.18 2.15 9.99
C GLY A 62 3.94 1.48 10.56
N ASN A 63 2.97 2.22 11.11
CA ASN A 63 1.74 1.62 11.64
C ASN A 63 1.00 0.81 10.59
N GLY A 64 0.76 1.36 9.38
CA GLY A 64 0.09 0.64 8.30
C GLY A 64 0.76 -0.68 7.94
N ARG A 65 2.08 -0.72 7.84
CA ARG A 65 2.83 -1.96 7.61
C ARG A 65 2.64 -2.97 8.72
N MET A 66 2.66 -2.51 9.97
CA MET A 66 2.46 -3.37 11.13
C MET A 66 1.02 -3.87 11.25
N GLY A 67 0.03 -3.02 10.99
CA GLY A 67 -1.38 -3.43 10.98
C GLY A 67 -1.65 -4.54 9.96
N ARG A 68 -1.15 -4.38 8.73
CA ARG A 68 -1.25 -5.40 7.68
C ARG A 68 -0.50 -6.68 8.00
N LEU A 69 0.69 -6.58 8.60
CA LEU A 69 1.44 -7.75 9.06
C LEU A 69 0.67 -8.53 10.12
N TRP A 70 0.11 -7.85 11.10
CA TRP A 70 -0.73 -8.49 12.13
C TRP A 70 -1.97 -9.14 11.53
N GLN A 71 -2.64 -8.49 10.60
CA GLN A 71 -3.77 -9.06 9.90
C GLN A 71 -3.38 -10.36 9.19
N SER A 72 -2.28 -10.36 8.45
CA SER A 72 -1.75 -11.57 7.79
C SER A 72 -1.45 -12.69 8.80
N LEU A 73 -0.80 -12.36 9.92
CA LEU A 73 -0.50 -13.35 10.98
C LEU A 73 -1.75 -13.95 11.63
N ILE A 74 -2.80 -13.16 11.81
CA ILE A 74 -4.07 -13.65 12.36
C ILE A 74 -4.75 -14.57 11.34
N LEU A 75 -4.78 -14.17 10.07
CA LEU A 75 -5.39 -14.94 9.00
C LEU A 75 -4.69 -16.27 8.73
N THR A 76 -3.36 -16.35 8.85
CA THR A 76 -2.62 -17.60 8.67
C THR A 76 -2.98 -18.67 9.71
N LYS A 77 -3.46 -18.26 10.89
CA LYS A 77 -3.99 -19.19 11.90
C LYS A 77 -5.33 -19.80 11.52
N LEU A 78 -6.07 -19.17 10.61
CA LEU A 78 -7.33 -19.68 10.13
C LEU A 78 -7.13 -20.75 9.06
N HIS A 79 -6.30 -20.48 8.05
CA HIS A 79 -6.03 -21.43 6.96
C HIS A 79 -4.72 -21.07 6.24
N PRO A 80 -3.92 -22.06 5.80
CA PRO A 80 -2.64 -21.82 5.10
C PRO A 80 -2.77 -21.00 3.80
N VAL A 81 -3.93 -20.96 3.16
CA VAL A 81 -4.16 -20.14 1.96
C VAL A 81 -3.87 -18.65 2.22
N PHE A 82 -4.07 -18.19 3.45
CA PHE A 82 -3.84 -16.80 3.83
C PHE A 82 -2.35 -16.46 4.03
N GLU A 83 -1.45 -17.44 4.05
CA GLU A 83 0.00 -17.21 4.11
C GLU A 83 0.50 -16.45 2.88
N HIS A 84 -0.18 -16.63 1.75
CA HIS A 84 0.17 -16.02 0.47
C HIS A 84 -0.77 -14.88 0.07
N LEU A 85 -1.71 -14.50 0.95
CA LEU A 85 -2.64 -13.41 0.66
C LEU A 85 -1.89 -12.07 0.67
N PRO A 86 -1.85 -11.33 -0.44
CA PRO A 86 -1.10 -10.08 -0.55
C PRO A 86 -1.87 -8.90 0.08
N VAL A 87 -2.05 -8.92 1.41
CA VAL A 87 -2.79 -7.87 2.14
C VAL A 87 -2.22 -6.47 1.86
N GLU A 88 -0.91 -6.37 1.65
CA GLU A 88 -0.26 -5.10 1.26
C GLU A 88 -0.79 -4.58 -0.07
N ASN A 89 -0.92 -5.45 -1.08
CA ASN A 89 -1.41 -5.06 -2.40
C ASN A 89 -2.90 -4.71 -2.36
N MET A 90 -3.71 -5.42 -1.57
CA MET A 90 -5.14 -5.15 -1.41
C MET A 90 -5.38 -3.71 -0.95
N VAL A 91 -4.63 -3.26 0.05
CA VAL A 91 -4.70 -1.88 0.56
C VAL A 91 -4.09 -0.88 -0.42
N HIS A 92 -2.95 -1.22 -1.04
CA HIS A 92 -2.28 -0.34 -2.01
C HIS A 92 -3.13 -0.06 -3.25
N ASP A 93 -3.78 -1.10 -3.79
CA ASP A 93 -4.54 -1.00 -5.04
C ASP A 93 -5.91 -0.31 -4.84
N ASN A 94 -6.42 -0.29 -3.60
CA ASN A 94 -7.70 0.32 -3.21
C ASN A 94 -7.50 1.36 -2.08
N GLN A 95 -6.45 2.17 -2.19
CA GLN A 95 -6.03 3.06 -1.09
C GLN A 95 -7.09 4.11 -0.72
N MET A 96 -7.86 4.59 -1.68
CA MET A 96 -8.89 5.59 -1.44
C MET A 96 -10.03 4.99 -0.64
N GLU A 97 -10.56 3.85 -1.08
CA GLU A 97 -11.62 3.10 -0.41
C GLU A 97 -11.19 2.64 1.00
N TYR A 98 -9.93 2.29 1.16
CA TYR A 98 -9.35 1.96 2.46
C TYR A 98 -9.42 3.14 3.44
N TYR A 99 -9.02 4.34 3.02
CA TYR A 99 -9.11 5.53 3.88
C TYR A 99 -10.54 5.99 4.10
N ASP A 100 -11.41 5.84 3.12
CA ASP A 100 -12.84 6.12 3.25
C ASP A 100 -13.49 5.19 4.28
N ALA A 101 -13.16 3.90 4.26
CA ALA A 101 -13.62 2.93 5.25
C ALA A 101 -13.12 3.24 6.67
N ILE A 102 -11.86 3.63 6.83
CA ILE A 102 -11.33 4.10 8.14
C ILE A 102 -12.09 5.34 8.61
N THR A 103 -12.29 6.31 7.73
CA THR A 103 -12.98 7.56 8.05
C THR A 103 -14.44 7.31 8.43
N ALA A 104 -15.15 6.48 7.68
CA ALA A 104 -16.53 6.10 7.99
C ALA A 104 -16.64 5.39 9.34
N SER A 105 -15.73 4.45 9.60
CA SER A 105 -15.68 3.73 10.87
C SER A 105 -15.36 4.66 12.05
N THR A 106 -14.41 5.56 11.90
CA THR A 106 -14.03 6.52 12.95
C THR A 106 -15.18 7.49 13.27
N ASN A 107 -15.84 8.02 12.23
CA ASN A 107 -16.95 8.96 12.39
C ASN A 107 -18.20 8.29 12.97
N GLY A 108 -18.43 7.03 12.62
CA GLY A 108 -19.56 6.24 13.13
C GLY A 108 -19.31 5.61 14.49
N ALA A 109 -18.08 5.66 15.01
CA ALA A 109 -17.64 4.88 16.19
C ALA A 109 -18.01 3.39 16.04
N ASP A 110 -17.88 2.86 14.82
CA ASP A 110 -18.25 1.49 14.44
C ASP A 110 -17.24 0.94 13.42
N SER A 111 -16.60 -0.16 13.74
CA SER A 111 -15.63 -0.82 12.84
C SER A 111 -16.27 -1.54 11.64
N GLY A 112 -17.60 -1.61 11.56
CA GLY A 112 -18.35 -2.29 10.50
C GLY A 112 -17.95 -1.88 9.09
N PRO A 113 -17.91 -0.59 8.72
CA PRO A 113 -17.49 -0.16 7.38
C PRO A 113 -16.10 -0.64 6.99
N PHE A 114 -15.14 -0.64 7.94
CA PHE A 114 -13.80 -1.14 7.69
C PHE A 114 -13.76 -2.67 7.55
N ILE A 115 -14.53 -3.39 8.38
CA ILE A 115 -14.66 -4.85 8.30
C ILE A 115 -15.22 -5.25 6.94
N ASP A 116 -16.29 -4.62 6.48
CA ASP A 116 -16.95 -4.90 5.19
C ASP A 116 -15.99 -4.67 4.03
N PHE A 117 -15.26 -3.55 4.03
CA PHE A 117 -14.23 -3.28 3.03
C PHE A 117 -13.17 -4.39 2.99
N MET A 118 -12.58 -4.70 4.14
CA MET A 118 -11.48 -5.68 4.20
C MET A 118 -11.93 -7.10 3.86
N LEU A 119 -13.11 -7.52 4.29
CA LEU A 119 -13.67 -8.83 3.92
C LEU A 119 -13.97 -8.90 2.42
N GLY A 120 -14.47 -7.82 1.83
CA GLY A 120 -14.67 -7.71 0.39
C GLY A 120 -13.36 -7.88 -0.40
N GLU A 121 -12.30 -7.21 0.00
CA GLU A 121 -11.00 -7.32 -0.66
C GLU A 121 -10.35 -8.71 -0.46
N ILE A 122 -10.49 -9.31 0.72
CA ILE A 122 -10.06 -10.70 0.96
C ILE A 122 -10.80 -11.66 0.03
N LEU A 123 -12.12 -11.57 -0.06
CA LEU A 123 -12.94 -12.41 -0.92
C LEU A 123 -12.55 -12.25 -2.39
N LYS A 124 -12.49 -11.04 -2.88
CA LYS A 124 -12.09 -10.71 -4.26
C LYS A 124 -10.71 -11.27 -4.61
N THR A 125 -9.74 -11.17 -3.68
CA THR A 125 -8.40 -11.70 -3.89
C THR A 125 -8.40 -13.22 -3.92
N LEU A 126 -9.15 -13.88 -3.04
CA LEU A 126 -9.30 -15.33 -3.05
C LEU A 126 -9.97 -15.84 -4.34
N GLU A 127 -10.96 -15.12 -4.86
CA GLU A 127 -11.64 -15.47 -6.11
C GLU A 127 -10.72 -15.33 -7.32
N LEU A 128 -9.88 -14.29 -7.36
CA LEU A 128 -8.90 -14.10 -8.43
C LEU A 128 -7.85 -15.23 -8.48
N HIS A 129 -7.52 -15.82 -7.33
CA HIS A 129 -6.55 -16.91 -7.23
C HIS A 129 -7.21 -18.30 -7.16
N LYS A 130 -8.52 -18.38 -7.39
CA LYS A 130 -9.29 -19.62 -7.42
C LYS A 130 -8.92 -20.45 -8.66
N GLY A 131 -8.07 -21.44 -8.46
CA GLY A 131 -7.58 -22.32 -9.53
C GLY A 131 -6.07 -22.34 -9.70
N ASP A 132 -5.35 -21.43 -9.06
CA ASP A 132 -3.90 -21.55 -8.94
C ASP A 132 -3.61 -22.71 -8.00
N SER A 133 -3.22 -23.85 -8.57
CA SER A 133 -2.89 -25.05 -7.78
C SER A 133 -1.78 -24.69 -6.79
N ILE A 134 -2.00 -24.98 -5.52
CA ILE A 134 -1.05 -24.85 -4.39
C ILE A 134 0.27 -25.64 -4.63
N GLN A 135 0.42 -26.27 -5.78
CA GLN A 135 1.57 -27.13 -6.14
C GLN A 135 2.85 -26.34 -6.49
N ASN A 136 2.83 -25.03 -6.62
CA ASN A 136 4.00 -24.22 -6.95
C ASN A 136 4.52 -23.31 -5.82
N VAL A 137 4.29 -23.68 -4.57
CA VAL A 137 4.97 -23.01 -3.45
C VAL A 137 6.42 -23.50 -3.40
N PRO A 138 7.42 -22.63 -3.61
CA PRO A 138 8.81 -23.00 -3.42
C PRO A 138 9.02 -23.42 -1.96
N LYS A 139 9.42 -24.68 -1.71
CA LYS A 139 9.71 -25.23 -0.37
C LYS A 139 10.95 -24.63 0.31
N ASN A 140 11.53 -23.59 -0.25
CA ASN A 140 12.67 -22.88 0.31
C ASN A 140 12.34 -21.39 0.44
N VAL A 141 11.86 -21.00 1.61
CA VAL A 141 11.89 -19.59 2.03
C VAL A 141 13.33 -19.32 2.49
N PRO A 142 14.11 -18.50 1.76
CA PRO A 142 15.41 -18.07 2.25
C PRO A 142 15.18 -17.19 3.49
N ASN A 143 15.89 -17.45 4.58
CA ASN A 143 15.91 -16.68 5.82
C ASN A 143 16.56 -15.27 5.65
N LYS A 144 16.44 -14.68 4.47
CA LYS A 144 16.76 -13.28 4.20
C LYS A 144 15.58 -12.74 3.41
N VAL A 145 14.84 -11.83 4.01
CA VAL A 145 13.87 -11.00 3.30
C VAL A 145 14.65 -10.33 2.15
N PRO A 146 14.45 -10.73 0.90
CA PRO A 146 15.00 -9.97 -0.19
C PRO A 146 14.22 -8.66 -0.24
N HIS A 147 14.88 -7.53 -0.16
CA HIS A 147 14.40 -6.27 -0.69
C HIS A 147 14.33 -6.38 -2.23
N ASN A 148 13.52 -7.30 -2.71
CA ASN A 148 13.23 -7.42 -4.13
C ASN A 148 11.84 -6.82 -4.39
N ILE A 149 11.83 -5.52 -4.56
CA ILE A 149 10.91 -4.88 -5.50
C ILE A 149 11.08 -5.65 -6.82
N PRO A 150 9.99 -6.16 -7.45
CA PRO A 150 10.10 -6.94 -8.67
C PRO A 150 10.89 -6.17 -9.72
N ASN A 151 12.02 -6.70 -10.14
CA ASN A 151 12.92 -6.10 -11.13
C ASN A 151 12.35 -6.15 -12.57
N LYS A 152 11.03 -6.06 -12.73
CA LYS A 152 10.37 -5.72 -14.00
C LYS A 152 8.98 -5.19 -13.68
N VAL A 153 8.83 -3.89 -13.75
CA VAL A 153 7.51 -3.26 -13.92
C VAL A 153 6.89 -3.87 -15.17
N PRO A 154 5.70 -4.53 -15.08
CA PRO A 154 5.06 -5.05 -16.28
C PRO A 154 4.86 -3.92 -17.25
N ASN A 155 5.40 -4.07 -18.46
CA ASN A 155 5.45 -3.04 -19.48
C ASN A 155 4.06 -2.79 -20.07
N LYS A 156 3.20 -2.04 -19.35
CA LYS A 156 1.81 -1.70 -19.72
C LYS A 156 1.70 -0.42 -20.56
N VAL A 157 2.79 0.03 -21.17
CA VAL A 157 2.72 1.15 -22.13
C VAL A 157 2.29 0.60 -23.49
N PRO A 158 1.17 1.10 -24.08
CA PRO A 158 0.68 0.60 -25.37
C PRO A 158 1.71 0.74 -26.47
N ASN A 159 1.87 -0.27 -27.31
CA ASN A 159 2.85 -0.26 -28.43
C ASN A 159 2.63 0.94 -29.36
N LYS A 160 1.38 1.33 -29.62
CA LYS A 160 1.05 2.53 -30.40
C LYS A 160 1.70 3.81 -29.88
N LEU A 161 1.80 3.94 -28.54
CA LEU A 161 2.42 5.11 -27.92
C LEU A 161 3.94 5.07 -28.09
N ARG A 162 4.56 3.90 -28.04
CA ARG A 162 6.00 3.71 -28.27
C ARG A 162 6.39 3.99 -29.72
N GLU A 163 5.57 3.56 -30.65
CA GLU A 163 5.76 3.82 -32.09
C GLU A 163 5.65 5.31 -32.41
N ALA A 164 4.80 6.05 -31.73
CA ALA A 164 4.63 7.49 -31.90
C ALA A 164 5.81 8.33 -31.34
N PHE A 165 6.63 7.75 -30.42
CA PHE A 165 7.76 8.42 -29.78
C PHE A 165 9.02 7.54 -29.81
N PRO A 166 9.62 7.32 -30.98
CA PRO A 166 10.75 6.41 -31.15
C PRO A 166 12.03 6.85 -30.44
N ASP A 167 12.15 8.13 -30.12
CA ASP A 167 13.30 8.71 -29.40
C ASP A 167 13.27 8.47 -27.89
N ILE A 168 12.16 7.98 -27.36
CA ILE A 168 12.02 7.67 -25.92
C ILE A 168 12.60 6.28 -25.64
N THR A 169 13.64 6.22 -24.84
CA THR A 169 14.32 4.97 -24.48
C THR A 169 13.44 4.04 -23.65
N GLU A 170 13.73 2.73 -23.66
CA GLU A 170 12.99 1.72 -22.89
C GLU A 170 12.96 2.06 -21.40
N ASN A 171 14.10 2.47 -20.83
CA ASN A 171 14.18 2.87 -19.41
C ASN A 171 13.35 4.14 -19.10
N ALA A 172 13.15 5.03 -20.06
CA ALA A 172 12.27 6.18 -19.88
C ALA A 172 10.79 5.75 -19.91
N TRP A 173 10.43 4.72 -20.69
CA TRP A 173 9.10 4.11 -20.63
C TRP A 173 8.82 3.42 -19.28
N GLU A 174 9.83 2.86 -18.63
CA GLU A 174 9.67 2.34 -17.27
C GLU A 174 9.36 3.47 -16.26
N VAL A 175 10.03 4.62 -16.36
CA VAL A 175 9.70 5.81 -15.57
C VAL A 175 8.29 6.31 -15.86
N TYR A 176 7.87 6.31 -17.13
CA TYR A 176 6.50 6.68 -17.51
C TYR A 176 5.46 5.72 -16.92
N ALA A 177 5.73 4.41 -16.92
CA ALA A 177 4.87 3.39 -16.33
C ALA A 177 4.72 3.58 -14.81
N LEU A 178 5.80 3.91 -14.11
CA LEU A 178 5.77 4.25 -12.67
C LEU A 178 4.90 5.48 -12.40
N ILE A 179 5.05 6.54 -13.20
CA ILE A 179 4.23 7.76 -13.09
C ILE A 179 2.74 7.45 -13.34
N LYS A 180 2.45 6.55 -14.27
CA LYS A 180 1.07 6.13 -14.56
C LYS A 180 0.43 5.36 -13.40
N GLN A 181 1.22 4.61 -12.66
CA GLN A 181 0.77 3.90 -11.47
C GLN A 181 0.60 4.85 -10.28
N ASN A 182 1.56 5.75 -10.08
CA ASN A 182 1.52 6.74 -9.02
C ASN A 182 2.13 8.08 -9.49
N SER A 183 1.28 9.05 -9.73
CA SER A 183 1.66 10.38 -10.22
C SER A 183 2.47 11.22 -9.20
N ARG A 184 2.57 10.80 -7.95
CA ARG A 184 3.27 11.53 -6.89
C ARG A 184 4.64 10.98 -6.51
N LEU A 185 5.10 9.94 -7.20
CA LEU A 185 6.44 9.38 -6.96
C LEU A 185 7.51 10.46 -7.02
N THR A 186 8.37 10.45 -6.00
CA THR A 186 9.57 11.27 -5.96
C THR A 186 10.67 10.67 -6.84
N ILE A 187 11.66 11.48 -7.20
CA ILE A 187 12.80 11.00 -7.99
C ILE A 187 13.53 9.88 -7.26
N ALA A 188 13.71 9.99 -5.94
CA ALA A 188 14.35 8.98 -5.12
C ALA A 188 13.58 7.64 -5.13
N GLN A 189 12.25 7.68 -5.01
CA GLN A 189 11.40 6.48 -5.09
C GLN A 189 11.45 5.82 -6.46
N MET A 190 11.45 6.61 -7.55
CA MET A 190 11.62 6.07 -8.92
C MET A 190 13.02 5.46 -9.11
N ALA A 191 14.06 6.09 -8.55
CA ALA A 191 15.43 5.61 -8.61
C ALA A 191 15.59 4.27 -7.87
N GLU A 192 14.98 4.16 -6.69
CA GLU A 192 14.93 2.92 -5.91
C GLU A 192 14.17 1.82 -6.65
N ALA A 193 12.96 2.12 -7.16
CA ALA A 193 12.11 1.17 -7.89
C ALA A 193 12.78 0.60 -9.15
N LEU A 194 13.59 1.39 -9.84
CA LEU A 194 14.29 0.99 -11.05
C LEU A 194 15.75 0.57 -10.83
N SER A 195 16.22 0.59 -9.57
CA SER A 195 17.61 0.29 -9.21
C SER A 195 18.64 1.13 -9.99
N VAL A 196 18.33 2.42 -10.18
CA VAL A 196 19.18 3.38 -10.89
C VAL A 196 19.46 4.61 -10.03
N SER A 197 20.39 5.49 -10.48
CA SER A 197 20.65 6.74 -9.77
C SER A 197 19.55 7.80 -9.99
N ASP A 198 19.38 8.72 -9.04
CA ASP A 198 18.54 9.92 -9.17
C ASP A 198 18.85 10.72 -10.45
N ARG A 199 20.13 10.77 -10.81
CA ARG A 199 20.60 11.44 -12.04
C ARG A 199 20.04 10.77 -13.29
N THR A 200 19.99 9.44 -13.30
CA THR A 200 19.42 8.65 -14.40
C THR A 200 17.92 8.92 -14.52
N VAL A 201 17.19 8.88 -13.41
CA VAL A 201 15.75 9.19 -13.40
C VAL A 201 15.48 10.61 -13.91
N LYS A 202 16.25 11.61 -13.45
CA LYS A 202 16.14 13.00 -13.93
C LYS A 202 16.32 13.11 -15.44
N LYS A 203 17.28 12.37 -16.03
CA LYS A 203 17.49 12.31 -17.47
C LYS A 203 16.26 11.76 -18.20
N HIS A 204 15.67 10.66 -17.70
CA HIS A 204 14.47 10.06 -18.29
C HIS A 204 13.24 10.96 -18.15
N LEU A 205 13.07 11.62 -17.01
CA LEU A 205 12.00 12.61 -16.80
C LEU A 205 12.13 13.81 -17.75
N SER A 206 13.36 14.27 -18.04
CA SER A 206 13.58 15.34 -19.03
C SER A 206 13.15 14.89 -20.43
N ALA A 207 13.58 13.70 -20.87
CA ALA A 207 13.17 13.16 -22.17
C ALA A 207 11.65 13.02 -22.31
N LEU A 208 10.97 12.53 -21.27
CA LEU A 208 9.51 12.40 -21.25
C LEU A 208 8.79 13.77 -21.27
N LYS A 209 9.36 14.81 -20.63
CA LYS A 209 8.84 16.17 -20.68
C LYS A 209 9.04 16.82 -22.04
N GLU A 210 10.22 16.67 -22.63
CA GLU A 210 10.57 17.18 -23.95
C GLU A 210 9.70 16.53 -25.02
N GLY A 211 9.44 15.22 -24.90
CA GLY A 211 8.48 14.49 -25.72
C GLY A 211 7.02 14.85 -25.47
N GLY A 212 6.73 15.74 -24.51
CA GLY A 212 5.36 16.17 -24.22
C GLY A 212 4.47 15.13 -23.56
N LEU A 213 5.03 14.02 -23.08
CA LEU A 213 4.30 12.87 -22.49
C LEU A 213 3.87 13.13 -21.05
N ILE A 214 4.66 13.91 -20.30
CA ILE A 214 4.40 14.26 -18.91
C ILE A 214 4.62 15.74 -18.63
N ALA A 215 3.98 16.24 -17.57
CA ALA A 215 4.24 17.58 -17.02
C ALA A 215 4.31 17.51 -15.50
N ARG A 216 5.08 18.40 -14.86
CA ARG A 216 5.08 18.55 -13.41
C ARG A 216 4.08 19.64 -13.03
N LYS A 217 3.16 19.35 -12.13
CA LYS A 217 2.20 20.29 -11.56
C LYS A 217 2.50 20.50 -10.07
N GLY A 218 2.40 21.74 -9.60
CA GLY A 218 2.62 22.11 -8.20
C GLY A 218 4.08 22.28 -7.80
N SER A 219 4.34 22.34 -6.48
CA SER A 219 5.66 22.58 -5.91
C SER A 219 6.55 21.35 -5.92
N ASN A 220 7.85 21.53 -5.61
CA ASN A 220 8.78 20.39 -5.49
C ASN A 220 8.43 19.44 -4.35
N LYS A 221 7.74 19.91 -3.31
CA LYS A 221 7.39 19.10 -2.13
C LYS A 221 6.02 18.43 -2.23
N THR A 222 5.04 19.09 -2.86
CA THR A 222 3.63 18.66 -2.90
C THR A 222 3.09 18.48 -4.32
N GLY A 223 3.94 18.64 -5.34
CA GLY A 223 3.53 18.52 -6.73
C GLY A 223 3.42 17.06 -7.19
N TYR A 224 2.73 16.86 -8.31
CA TYR A 224 2.53 15.58 -8.95
C TYR A 224 2.91 15.61 -10.43
N TRP A 225 3.03 14.43 -11.04
CA TRP A 225 3.28 14.24 -12.45
C TRP A 225 1.95 14.06 -13.19
N GLU A 226 1.70 14.90 -14.16
CA GLU A 226 0.52 14.81 -15.02
C GLU A 226 0.91 14.10 -16.33
N ILE A 227 0.18 13.06 -16.71
CA ILE A 227 0.29 12.42 -18.03
C ILE A 227 -0.57 13.22 -18.99
N LYS A 228 0.04 13.70 -20.07
CA LYS A 228 -0.69 14.42 -21.12
C LYS A 228 -1.45 13.42 -21.99
N LYS A 229 -2.71 13.74 -22.27
CA LYS A 229 -3.51 13.00 -23.26
C LYS A 229 -2.95 13.34 -24.65
N ILE A 230 -2.52 12.32 -25.36
CA ILE A 230 -2.07 12.37 -26.74
C ILE A 230 -3.14 11.76 -27.61
#